data_b21aa1517c9264fcbbea10832beac15b
#
_entry.id   b21aa1517c9264fcbbea10832beac15b
#
_cell.length_a   1.000
_cell.length_b   1.000
_cell.length_c   1.000
_cell.angle_alpha   90.00
_cell.angle_beta   90.00
_cell.angle_gamma   90.00
#
_symmetry.space_group_name_H-M   'P 1'
#
loop_
_entity.id
_entity.type
_entity.pdbx_description
1 polymer ?
#
loop_
_entity_poly.entity_id
_entity_poly.type
_entity_poly.pdbx_seq_one_letter_code
_entity_poly.pdbx_strand_id
1 'polypeptide(L)'
;IIEIRNLIQQLGQKHTIILSSHILPEIQAVCDRIVIISGGKIVADDTAANLSAQYSDDRSLSLRVAGPEAEVKALLQKIPGVERVVSLGEKEKGTVDFAVYPKSDTDVRREIFTRLADRGWALFGMTSMQMTLEDIFITLTHRAEGGN
;
A
#
# COMPACT_ATOMS: atom_id res chain seq x y z
N ILE A 1 15.50 19.33 -9.16
CA ILE A 1 15.20 17.90 -8.91
C ILE A 1 15.27 17.10 -10.21
N ILE A 2 14.66 17.53 -11.32
CA ILE A 2 14.71 16.83 -12.63
C ILE A 2 16.14 16.73 -13.17
N GLU A 3 16.94 17.78 -13.05
CA GLU A 3 18.33 17.80 -13.50
C GLU A 3 19.22 16.81 -12.74
N ILE A 4 19.00 16.68 -11.44
CA ILE A 4 19.75 15.72 -10.59
C ILE A 4 19.41 14.27 -10.97
N ARG A 5 18.14 13.98 -11.24
CA ARG A 5 17.71 12.64 -11.71
C ARG A 5 18.38 12.28 -13.03
N ASN A 6 18.37 13.20 -13.99
CA ASN A 6 19.01 13.00 -15.29
C ASN A 6 20.52 12.77 -15.15
N LEU A 7 21.18 13.51 -14.26
CA LEU A 7 22.59 13.34 -13.98
C LEU A 7 22.88 11.94 -13.38
N ILE A 8 22.10 11.51 -12.40
CA ILE A 8 22.24 10.18 -11.80
C ILE A 8 22.06 9.09 -12.86
N GLN A 9 21.04 9.20 -13.71
CA GLN A 9 20.81 8.23 -14.79
C GLN A 9 21.94 8.20 -15.81
N GLN A 10 22.49 9.34 -16.18
CA GLN A 10 23.65 9.41 -17.09
C GLN A 10 24.90 8.78 -16.48
N LEU A 11 25.18 9.06 -15.22
CA LEU A 11 26.32 8.49 -14.50
C LEU A 11 26.14 6.98 -14.30
N GLY A 12 24.92 6.52 -14.06
CA GLY A 12 24.57 5.11 -13.90
C GLY A 12 24.85 4.24 -15.11
N GLN A 13 24.94 4.83 -16.30
CA GLN A 13 25.33 4.10 -17.53
C GLN A 13 26.79 3.63 -17.52
N LYS A 14 27.65 4.28 -16.75
CA LYS A 14 29.10 4.02 -16.72
C LYS A 14 29.61 3.62 -15.33
N HIS A 15 28.83 3.89 -14.30
CA HIS A 15 29.23 3.70 -12.91
C HIS A 15 28.12 3.02 -12.11
N THR A 16 28.52 2.25 -11.10
CA THR A 16 27.59 1.80 -10.06
C THR A 16 27.37 2.93 -9.08
N ILE A 17 26.12 3.36 -8.89
CA ILE A 17 25.76 4.44 -7.99
C ILE A 17 24.98 3.85 -6.82
N ILE A 18 25.41 4.19 -5.60
CA ILE A 18 24.65 3.85 -4.37
C ILE A 18 24.03 5.15 -3.88
N LEU A 19 22.70 5.14 -3.79
CA LEU A 19 21.90 6.25 -3.30
C LEU A 19 21.22 5.85 -2.00
N SER A 20 21.32 6.71 -0.97
CA SER A 20 20.61 6.56 0.28
C SER A 20 19.63 7.71 0.46
N SER A 21 18.37 7.41 0.67
CA SER A 21 17.33 8.40 0.89
C SER A 21 16.20 7.80 1.74
N HIS A 22 15.46 8.66 2.41
CA HIS A 22 14.21 8.33 3.08
C HIS A 22 12.99 8.70 2.24
N ILE A 23 13.19 9.28 1.07
CA ILE A 23 12.12 9.70 0.15
C ILE A 23 11.94 8.60 -0.90
N LEU A 24 11.08 7.64 -0.61
CA LEU A 24 10.91 6.42 -1.41
C LEU A 24 10.44 6.66 -2.86
N PRO A 25 9.54 7.63 -3.15
CA PRO A 25 9.19 7.95 -4.54
C PRO A 25 10.36 8.42 -5.39
N GLU A 26 11.34 9.12 -4.79
CA GLU A 26 12.54 9.54 -5.51
C GLU A 26 13.47 8.38 -5.81
N ILE A 27 13.64 7.47 -4.84
CA ILE A 27 14.40 6.23 -5.03
C ILE A 27 13.80 5.41 -6.16
N GLN A 28 12.48 5.20 -6.14
CA GLN A 28 11.76 4.43 -7.15
C GLN A 28 11.91 5.01 -8.56
N ALA A 29 12.06 6.33 -8.68
CA ALA A 29 12.17 7.01 -9.97
C ALA A 29 13.56 6.92 -10.61
N VAL A 30 14.62 6.61 -9.83
CA VAL A 30 16.02 6.65 -10.31
C VAL A 30 16.81 5.37 -10.09
N CYS A 31 16.38 4.48 -9.18
CA CYS A 31 17.11 3.27 -8.84
C CYS A 31 16.54 2.05 -9.58
N ASP A 32 17.43 1.26 -10.17
CA ASP A 32 17.06 -0.02 -10.81
C ASP A 32 16.85 -1.12 -9.76
N ARG A 33 17.54 -1.01 -8.62
CA ARG A 33 17.52 -2.00 -7.54
C ARG A 33 17.40 -1.30 -6.19
N ILE A 34 16.61 -1.87 -5.30
CA ILE A 34 16.33 -1.32 -3.98
C ILE A 34 16.71 -2.34 -2.92
N VAL A 35 17.50 -1.90 -1.96
CA VAL A 35 17.87 -2.67 -0.78
C VAL A 35 17.25 -2.01 0.44
N ILE A 36 16.42 -2.74 1.17
CA ILE A 36 15.81 -2.28 2.42
C ILE A 36 16.56 -2.90 3.59
N ILE A 37 17.03 -2.04 4.50
CA ILE A 37 17.78 -2.44 5.69
C ILE A 37 16.96 -2.10 6.93
N SER A 38 16.80 -3.05 7.84
CA SER A 38 16.16 -2.87 9.14
C SER A 38 16.88 -3.68 10.20
N GLY A 39 17.13 -3.07 11.37
CA GLY A 39 17.84 -3.73 12.46
C GLY A 39 19.23 -4.26 12.09
N GLY A 40 19.95 -3.57 11.19
CA GLY A 40 21.27 -4.00 10.70
C GLY A 40 21.25 -5.19 9.74
N LYS A 41 20.08 -5.61 9.25
CA LYS A 41 19.92 -6.73 8.31
C LYS A 41 19.24 -6.26 7.03
N ILE A 42 19.61 -6.90 5.90
CA ILE A 42 18.90 -6.71 4.64
C ILE A 42 17.58 -7.50 4.75
N VAL A 43 16.45 -6.80 4.66
CA VAL A 43 15.11 -7.38 4.73
C VAL A 43 14.44 -7.48 3.36
N ALA A 44 14.92 -6.74 2.38
CA ALA A 44 14.54 -6.90 0.97
C ALA A 44 15.66 -6.43 0.04
N ASP A 45 15.77 -7.03 -1.13
CA ASP A 45 16.75 -6.71 -2.16
C ASP A 45 16.23 -7.15 -3.53
N ASP A 46 15.58 -6.22 -4.25
CA ASP A 46 15.01 -6.47 -5.58
C ASP A 46 14.73 -5.14 -6.32
N THR A 47 14.17 -5.23 -7.53
CA THR A 47 13.62 -4.07 -8.24
C THR A 47 12.34 -3.57 -7.57
N ALA A 48 12.00 -2.29 -7.75
CA ALA A 48 10.74 -1.74 -7.23
C ALA A 48 9.50 -2.51 -7.73
N ALA A 49 9.52 -2.92 -9.01
CA ALA A 49 8.43 -3.68 -9.62
C ALA A 49 8.26 -5.06 -8.98
N ASN A 50 9.37 -5.79 -8.77
CA ASN A 50 9.33 -7.10 -8.12
C ASN A 50 8.91 -7.01 -6.66
N LEU A 51 9.41 -6.02 -5.92
CA LEU A 51 8.97 -5.78 -4.54
C LEU A 51 7.47 -5.49 -4.50
N SER A 52 6.97 -4.62 -5.37
CA SER A 52 5.53 -4.36 -5.46
C SER A 52 4.74 -5.63 -5.79
N ALA A 53 5.18 -6.44 -6.75
CA ALA A 53 4.52 -7.69 -7.11
C ALA A 53 4.57 -8.75 -5.99
N GLN A 54 5.70 -8.85 -5.29
CA GLN A 54 5.90 -9.84 -4.22
C GLN A 54 5.10 -9.53 -2.95
N TYR A 55 4.94 -8.24 -2.64
CA TYR A 55 4.24 -7.77 -1.44
C TYR A 55 2.85 -7.20 -1.73
N SER A 56 2.50 -6.94 -2.98
CA SER A 56 1.11 -6.66 -3.35
C SER A 56 0.29 -7.91 -3.11
N ASP A 57 -0.48 -7.89 -2.06
CA ASP A 57 -1.65 -8.74 -2.02
C ASP A 57 -2.66 -8.13 -3.01
N ASP A 58 -2.85 -8.73 -4.18
CA ASP A 58 -3.83 -8.31 -5.20
C ASP A 58 -5.28 -8.18 -4.65
N ARG A 59 -5.46 -8.52 -3.39
CA ARG A 59 -6.72 -8.54 -2.66
C ARG A 59 -6.96 -7.31 -1.81
N SER A 60 -5.93 -6.48 -1.56
CA SER A 60 -6.12 -5.20 -0.87
C SER A 60 -6.99 -4.30 -1.71
N LEU A 61 -8.01 -3.70 -1.09
CA LEU A 61 -9.05 -2.96 -1.77
C LEU A 61 -9.06 -1.49 -1.33
N SER A 62 -9.20 -0.60 -2.29
CA SER A 62 -9.59 0.78 -2.06
C SER A 62 -11.09 0.91 -2.28
N LEU A 63 -11.79 1.41 -1.27
CA LEU A 63 -13.23 1.63 -1.30
C LEU A 63 -13.53 3.10 -1.21
N ARG A 64 -14.53 3.57 -1.93
CA ARG A 64 -15.17 4.88 -1.74
C ARG A 64 -16.60 4.68 -1.36
N VAL A 65 -17.00 5.14 -0.18
CA VAL A 65 -18.32 4.87 0.43
C VAL A 65 -19.00 6.16 0.86
N ALA A 66 -20.27 6.34 0.49
CA ALA A 66 -21.12 7.39 1.03
C ALA A 66 -21.81 6.86 2.30
N GLY A 67 -21.25 7.20 3.46
CA GLY A 67 -21.75 6.78 4.77
C GLY A 67 -20.94 7.41 5.91
N PRO A 68 -21.42 7.29 7.16
CA PRO A 68 -20.70 7.82 8.33
C PRO A 68 -19.37 7.06 8.50
N GLU A 69 -18.25 7.79 8.53
CA GLU A 69 -16.90 7.23 8.54
C GLU A 69 -16.69 6.17 9.64
N ALA A 70 -17.03 6.50 10.88
CA ALA A 70 -16.82 5.64 12.03
C ALA A 70 -17.66 4.34 11.94
N GLU A 71 -18.90 4.44 11.48
CA GLU A 71 -19.82 3.30 11.37
C GLU A 71 -19.44 2.41 10.20
N VAL A 72 -19.07 2.99 9.04
CA VAL A 72 -18.57 2.25 7.88
C VAL A 72 -17.31 1.49 8.24
N LYS A 73 -16.34 2.15 8.88
CA LYS A 73 -15.11 1.51 9.35
C LYS A 73 -15.39 0.33 10.28
N ALA A 74 -16.25 0.55 11.28
CA ALA A 74 -16.62 -0.49 12.23
C ALA A 74 -17.32 -1.69 11.57
N LEU A 75 -18.17 -1.45 10.55
CA LEU A 75 -18.82 -2.50 9.78
C LEU A 75 -17.79 -3.29 8.97
N LEU A 76 -16.90 -2.62 8.25
CA LEU A 76 -15.88 -3.26 7.43
C LEU A 76 -14.92 -4.13 8.26
N GLN A 77 -14.55 -3.66 9.46
CA GLN A 77 -13.68 -4.41 10.39
C GLN A 77 -14.32 -5.71 10.92
N LYS A 78 -15.66 -5.78 10.95
CA LYS A 78 -16.40 -6.96 11.40
C LYS A 78 -16.66 -7.99 10.31
N ILE A 79 -16.29 -7.69 9.07
CA ILE A 79 -16.46 -8.64 7.96
C ILE A 79 -15.50 -9.82 8.16
N PRO A 80 -16.01 -11.07 8.14
CA PRO A 80 -15.13 -12.23 8.18
C PRO A 80 -14.12 -12.21 7.03
N GLY A 81 -12.86 -12.40 7.36
CA GLY A 81 -11.78 -12.34 6.36
C GLY A 81 -11.15 -10.97 6.17
N VAL A 82 -11.63 -9.93 6.81
CA VAL A 82 -10.93 -8.63 6.89
C VAL A 82 -9.94 -8.67 8.05
N GLU A 83 -8.70 -8.33 7.76
CA GLU A 83 -7.63 -8.22 8.75
C GLU A 83 -7.53 -6.80 9.31
N ARG A 84 -7.57 -5.81 8.43
CA ARG A 84 -7.36 -4.41 8.79
C ARG A 84 -8.14 -3.47 7.87
N VAL A 85 -8.60 -2.36 8.44
CA VAL A 85 -9.25 -1.26 7.71
C VAL A 85 -8.63 0.06 8.13
N VAL A 86 -8.25 0.88 7.16
CA VAL A 86 -7.70 2.22 7.35
C VAL A 86 -8.62 3.23 6.67
N SER A 87 -9.02 4.27 7.39
CA SER A 87 -9.71 5.41 6.78
C SER A 87 -8.69 6.33 6.13
N LEU A 88 -8.96 6.72 4.89
CA LEU A 88 -8.12 7.63 4.09
C LEU A 88 -8.74 9.04 4.00
N GLY A 89 -9.88 9.26 4.68
CA GLY A 89 -10.59 10.52 4.72
C GLY A 89 -11.43 10.81 3.49
N GLU A 90 -11.99 12.03 3.45
CA GLU A 90 -12.82 12.51 2.34
C GLU A 90 -11.92 12.93 1.16
N LYS A 91 -12.10 12.28 0.01
CA LYS A 91 -11.46 12.63 -1.27
C LYS A 91 -12.46 13.20 -2.27
N GLU A 92 -13.72 12.83 -2.13
CA GLU A 92 -14.83 13.30 -2.91
C GLU A 92 -15.96 13.66 -1.94
N LYS A 93 -16.59 14.83 -2.16
CA LYS A 93 -17.60 15.39 -1.25
C LYS A 93 -18.72 14.39 -0.94
N GLY A 94 -18.94 14.18 0.34
CA GLY A 94 -19.99 13.28 0.83
C GLY A 94 -19.60 11.80 0.82
N THR A 95 -18.34 11.48 0.57
CA THR A 95 -17.81 10.11 0.62
C THR A 95 -16.57 10.02 1.50
N VAL A 96 -16.24 8.82 1.94
CA VAL A 96 -14.98 8.53 2.64
C VAL A 96 -14.29 7.37 1.94
N ASP A 97 -12.99 7.50 1.75
CA ASP A 97 -12.14 6.45 1.19
C ASP A 97 -11.58 5.55 2.31
N PHE A 98 -11.56 4.26 2.05
CA PHE A 98 -11.02 3.25 2.97
C PHE A 98 -10.06 2.32 2.24
N ALA A 99 -8.98 1.96 2.91
CA ALA A 99 -8.14 0.82 2.52
C ALA A 99 -8.56 -0.40 3.34
N VAL A 100 -8.90 -1.48 2.66
CA VAL A 100 -9.28 -2.76 3.28
C VAL A 100 -8.24 -3.81 2.94
N TYR A 101 -7.72 -4.45 3.97
CA TYR A 101 -6.71 -5.50 3.87
C TYR A 101 -7.34 -6.83 4.28
N PRO A 102 -7.65 -7.73 3.33
CA PRO A 102 -8.16 -9.06 3.64
C PRO A 102 -7.06 -9.96 4.21
N LYS A 103 -7.47 -11.00 4.92
CA LYS A 103 -6.59 -12.13 5.27
C LYS A 103 -6.22 -12.90 4.01
N SER A 104 -5.07 -13.57 4.05
CA SER A 104 -4.63 -14.43 2.94
C SER A 104 -5.74 -15.39 2.51
N ASP A 105 -5.87 -15.58 1.20
CA ASP A 105 -6.85 -16.48 0.55
C ASP A 105 -8.33 -16.18 0.76
N THR A 106 -8.67 -14.93 1.15
CA THR A 106 -10.06 -14.52 1.37
C THR A 106 -10.48 -13.43 0.39
N ASP A 107 -11.54 -13.67 -0.38
CA ASP A 107 -12.21 -12.64 -1.19
C ASP A 107 -13.40 -12.06 -0.42
N VAL A 108 -13.24 -10.81 0.01
CA VAL A 108 -14.24 -10.12 0.84
C VAL A 108 -15.15 -9.18 0.05
N ARG A 109 -14.95 -9.07 -1.27
CA ARG A 109 -15.64 -8.07 -2.11
C ARG A 109 -17.16 -8.20 -2.07
N ARG A 110 -17.68 -9.42 -2.20
CA ARG A 110 -19.13 -9.67 -2.16
C ARG A 110 -19.72 -9.29 -0.80
N GLU A 111 -19.07 -9.68 0.27
CA GLU A 111 -19.52 -9.40 1.64
C GLU A 111 -19.50 -7.89 1.93
N ILE A 112 -18.46 -7.18 1.50
CA ILE A 112 -18.39 -5.71 1.59
C ILE A 112 -19.59 -5.08 0.90
N PHE A 113 -19.84 -5.44 -0.37
CA PHE A 113 -20.93 -4.88 -1.14
C PHE A 113 -22.29 -5.12 -0.46
N THR A 114 -22.56 -6.36 -0.07
CA THR A 114 -23.85 -6.74 0.56
C THR A 114 -24.08 -5.97 1.85
N ARG A 115 -23.08 -5.92 2.73
CA ARG A 115 -23.23 -5.25 4.03
C ARG A 115 -23.37 -3.74 3.94
N LEU A 116 -22.71 -3.11 2.99
CA LEU A 116 -22.89 -1.69 2.73
C LEU A 116 -24.29 -1.41 2.17
N ALA A 117 -24.76 -2.24 1.22
CA ALA A 117 -26.09 -2.12 0.65
C ALA A 117 -27.19 -2.31 1.70
N ASP A 118 -27.06 -3.29 2.61
CA ASP A 118 -28.01 -3.54 3.71
C ASP A 118 -28.13 -2.32 4.66
N ARG A 119 -27.11 -1.49 4.75
CA ARG A 119 -27.15 -0.24 5.52
C ARG A 119 -27.59 0.97 4.72
N GLY A 120 -27.85 0.79 3.41
CA GLY A 120 -28.18 1.89 2.52
C GLY A 120 -27.01 2.82 2.23
N TRP A 121 -25.77 2.39 2.47
CA TRP A 121 -24.57 3.15 2.18
C TRP A 121 -24.08 2.84 0.77
N ALA A 122 -24.04 3.87 -0.07
CA ALA A 122 -23.66 3.70 -1.46
C ALA A 122 -22.16 3.47 -1.61
N LEU A 123 -21.80 2.43 -2.33
CA LEU A 123 -20.42 2.15 -2.73
C LEU A 123 -20.15 2.84 -4.08
N PHE A 124 -19.33 3.89 -4.06
CA PHE A 124 -18.97 4.70 -5.24
C PHE A 124 -17.82 4.09 -6.03
N GLY A 125 -16.99 3.29 -5.41
CA GLY A 125 -15.88 2.60 -6.06
C GLY A 125 -15.29 1.50 -5.20
N MET A 126 -14.81 0.46 -5.87
CA MET A 126 -14.03 -0.64 -5.29
C MET A 126 -12.97 -1.03 -6.30
N THR A 127 -11.71 -0.84 -5.96
CA THR A 127 -10.57 -1.16 -6.81
C THR A 127 -9.51 -1.92 -6.04
N SER A 128 -8.76 -2.79 -6.70
CA SER A 128 -7.58 -3.42 -6.10
C SER A 128 -6.52 -2.36 -5.82
N MET A 129 -5.92 -2.41 -4.64
CA MET A 129 -4.78 -1.58 -4.27
C MET A 129 -3.49 -2.34 -4.53
N GLN A 130 -2.57 -1.68 -5.22
CA GLN A 130 -1.17 -2.12 -5.22
C GLN A 130 -0.47 -1.46 -4.04
N MET A 131 0.32 -2.24 -3.30
CA MET A 131 1.15 -1.68 -2.24
C MET A 131 2.19 -0.74 -2.84
N THR A 132 2.27 0.46 -2.28
CA THR A 132 3.36 1.38 -2.59
C THR A 132 4.67 0.88 -1.97
N LEU A 133 5.80 1.38 -2.44
CA LEU A 133 7.10 1.07 -1.83
C LEU A 133 7.14 1.48 -0.34
N GLU A 134 6.43 2.55 0.04
CA GLU A 134 6.26 2.97 1.42
C GLU A 134 5.52 1.94 2.27
N ASP A 135 4.42 1.39 1.75
CA ASP A 135 3.66 0.35 2.46
C ASP A 135 4.50 -0.90 2.68
N ILE A 136 5.28 -1.28 1.65
CA ILE A 136 6.22 -2.41 1.70
C ILE A 136 7.29 -2.14 2.75
N PHE A 137 7.90 -0.96 2.73
CA PHE A 137 8.92 -0.55 3.69
C PHE A 137 8.40 -0.63 5.13
N ILE A 138 7.23 -0.05 5.41
CA ILE A 138 6.59 -0.09 6.73
C ILE A 138 6.32 -1.54 7.15
N THR A 139 5.78 -2.37 6.24
CA THR A 139 5.47 -3.77 6.52
C THR A 139 6.72 -4.56 6.89
N LEU A 140 7.81 -4.39 6.15
CA LEU A 140 9.06 -5.13 6.36
C LEU A 140 9.80 -4.68 7.62
N THR A 141 9.83 -3.38 7.90
CA THR A 141 10.49 -2.85 9.10
C THR A 141 9.76 -3.22 10.37
N HIS A 142 8.41 -3.18 10.39
CA HIS A 142 7.63 -3.64 11.53
C HIS A 142 7.74 -5.15 11.78
N ARG A 143 7.81 -5.97 10.73
CA ARG A 143 8.05 -7.42 10.90
C ARG A 143 9.42 -7.72 11.48
N ALA A 144 10.44 -6.95 11.11
CA ALA A 144 11.79 -7.11 11.62
C ALA A 144 11.92 -6.72 13.11
N GLU A 145 11.12 -5.76 13.57
CA GLU A 145 11.10 -5.29 14.98
C GLU A 145 10.24 -6.18 15.90
N GLY A 146 9.21 -6.85 15.36
CA GLY A 146 8.29 -7.71 16.12
C GLY A 146 8.73 -9.18 16.27
N GLY A 147 9.87 -9.53 15.74
CA GLY A 147 10.42 -10.90 15.73
C GLY A 147 11.43 -11.19 16.86
N ASN A 148 11.25 -10.61 18.05
CA ASN A 148 12.10 -10.91 19.20
C ASN A 148 11.25 -11.50 20.35
#